data_786be1b3d2d1509194f377ec0baab8f9
#
_entry.id   786be1b3d2d1509194f377ec0baab8f9
#
_cell.length_a   1.000
_cell.length_b   1.000
_cell.length_c   1.000
_cell.angle_alpha   90.00
_cell.angle_beta   90.00
_cell.angle_gamma   90.00
#
_symmetry.space_group_name_H-M   'P 1'
#
loop_
_entity.id
_entity.type
_entity.pdbx_description
1 polymer ?
#
loop_
_entity_poly.entity_id
_entity_poly.type
_entity_poly.pdbx_seq_one_letter_code
_entity_poly.pdbx_strand_id
1 'polypeptide(L)'
;MSVELEKANAVPDYESLRAEVRRIVDEVIRPNAETTDREGRFPRENLQALAETGWNGVLIPERYGGRGLDHVAFAIAAVEVGRGCPSTSLVYVMHVGAVQTIALYGNEDQKERWLRPVGAGAIGTYSTSEKASGGHWWFNFSEASRDGEDYILNAEKSFTTSSGQADFYVFQTRTPGAQTPTDVSFFIVDGGLPGIKPGVWDALGVRGNHSGPITYDGVRVEARDKLGTEGQGREILESGVSPVYLIGLGSTWLGAAQAALEAAVDYVKATIHRDFNKRLSDYQIIRQQLAEVKVLIESLKPWQVSLAKQLDELQAAGRPQVELLLPLVEFKIHAAEVAAKAAKAALDVTGGYGYKKGIFERLFRDTRAGIVMGPSNNIAREWIGKALVGLPLELWYEGGD
;
A
#
# COMPACT_ATOMS: atom_id res chain seq x y z
N MET A 1 26.74 -6.36 25.49
CA MET A 1 27.16 -5.29 24.54
C MET A 1 27.74 -5.81 23.23
N SER A 2 28.60 -6.84 23.18
CA SER A 2 29.16 -7.39 21.93
C SER A 2 28.16 -8.23 21.11
N VAL A 3 27.30 -9.02 21.74
CA VAL A 3 26.30 -9.90 21.06
C VAL A 3 25.12 -9.12 20.49
N GLU A 4 24.73 -8.00 21.12
CA GLU A 4 23.67 -7.12 20.60
C GLU A 4 24.14 -6.27 19.40
N LEU A 5 25.43 -5.90 19.37
CA LEU A 5 26.03 -5.18 18.24
C LEU A 5 26.27 -6.10 17.01
N GLU A 6 26.50 -7.40 17.21
CA GLU A 6 26.61 -8.37 16.10
C GLU A 6 25.26 -8.68 15.48
N LYS A 7 24.14 -8.70 16.25
CA LYS A 7 22.78 -8.85 15.69
C LYS A 7 22.33 -7.62 14.88
N ALA A 8 22.78 -6.42 15.22
CA ALA A 8 22.45 -5.18 14.53
C ALA A 8 23.11 -5.04 13.14
N ASN A 9 24.11 -5.89 12.79
CA ASN A 9 24.88 -5.81 11.54
C ASN A 9 24.68 -7.00 10.58
N ALA A 10 23.87 -8.00 10.93
CA ALA A 10 23.61 -9.12 10.04
C ALA A 10 22.54 -8.75 9.01
N VAL A 11 22.92 -8.73 7.72
CA VAL A 11 21.94 -8.58 6.63
C VAL A 11 20.92 -9.73 6.73
N PRO A 12 19.60 -9.43 6.75
CA PRO A 12 18.57 -10.47 6.81
C PRO A 12 18.70 -11.48 5.66
N ASP A 13 18.39 -12.74 5.94
CA ASP A 13 18.26 -13.74 4.87
C ASP A 13 16.94 -13.53 4.14
N TYR A 14 16.97 -12.65 3.14
CA TYR A 14 15.78 -12.27 2.37
C TYR A 14 15.15 -13.44 1.61
N GLU A 15 15.90 -14.49 1.24
CA GLU A 15 15.33 -15.65 0.57
C GLU A 15 14.53 -16.52 1.55
N SER A 16 15.02 -16.71 2.77
CA SER A 16 14.25 -17.37 3.82
C SER A 16 13.00 -16.57 4.21
N LEU A 17 13.10 -15.23 4.33
CA LEU A 17 11.97 -14.36 4.59
C LEU A 17 10.93 -14.42 3.46
N ARG A 18 11.37 -14.43 2.20
CA ARG A 18 10.49 -14.62 1.04
C ARG A 18 9.78 -15.97 1.08
N ALA A 19 10.49 -17.05 1.39
CA ALA A 19 9.92 -18.39 1.46
C ALA A 19 8.86 -18.49 2.57
N GLU A 20 9.09 -17.84 3.73
CA GLU A 20 8.12 -17.77 4.82
C GLU A 20 6.82 -17.10 4.38
N VAL A 21 6.88 -15.88 3.81
CA VAL A 21 5.68 -15.18 3.32
C VAL A 21 4.98 -15.97 2.22
N ARG A 22 5.75 -16.53 1.28
CA ARG A 22 5.20 -17.32 0.16
C ARG A 22 4.38 -18.51 0.65
N ARG A 23 4.81 -19.18 1.72
CA ARG A 23 4.03 -20.27 2.33
C ARG A 23 2.68 -19.76 2.82
N ILE A 24 2.63 -18.64 3.55
CA ILE A 24 1.36 -18.04 4.01
C ILE A 24 0.47 -17.67 2.81
N VAL A 25 1.07 -17.12 1.76
CA VAL A 25 0.37 -16.75 0.54
C VAL A 25 -0.24 -17.96 -0.14
N ASP A 26 0.51 -19.03 -0.32
CA ASP A 26 0.05 -20.22 -1.03
C ASP A 26 -0.96 -21.03 -0.20
N GLU A 27 -0.82 -21.09 1.13
CA GLU A 27 -1.70 -21.85 2.02
C GLU A 27 -2.99 -21.11 2.39
N VAL A 28 -2.96 -19.76 2.50
CA VAL A 28 -4.09 -18.96 3.02
C VAL A 28 -4.56 -17.90 2.04
N ILE A 29 -3.68 -17.00 1.57
CA ILE A 29 -4.11 -15.78 0.87
C ILE A 29 -4.61 -16.09 -0.54
N ARG A 30 -3.90 -16.92 -1.30
CA ARG A 30 -4.25 -17.30 -2.68
C ARG A 30 -5.57 -18.09 -2.75
N PRO A 31 -5.83 -19.08 -1.88
CA PRO A 31 -7.13 -19.77 -1.83
C PRO A 31 -8.32 -18.83 -1.58
N ASN A 32 -8.13 -17.79 -0.75
CA ASN A 32 -9.17 -16.84 -0.42
C ASN A 32 -9.41 -15.76 -1.49
N ALA A 33 -8.50 -15.59 -2.45
CA ALA A 33 -8.50 -14.45 -3.37
C ALA A 33 -9.76 -14.37 -4.26
N GLU A 34 -10.31 -15.52 -4.69
CA GLU A 34 -11.52 -15.54 -5.50
C GLU A 34 -12.76 -15.11 -4.70
N THR A 35 -12.91 -15.60 -3.49
CA THR A 35 -14.02 -15.25 -2.58
C THR A 35 -13.93 -13.78 -2.16
N THR A 36 -12.72 -13.31 -1.85
CA THR A 36 -12.43 -11.90 -1.53
C THR A 36 -12.91 -10.97 -2.65
N ASP A 37 -12.64 -11.30 -3.91
CA ASP A 37 -13.10 -10.50 -5.06
C ASP A 37 -14.58 -10.66 -5.34
N ARG A 38 -15.06 -11.90 -5.48
CA ARG A 38 -16.44 -12.20 -5.89
C ARG A 38 -17.48 -11.60 -4.95
N GLU A 39 -17.22 -11.71 -3.64
CA GLU A 39 -18.13 -11.25 -2.60
C GLU A 39 -17.80 -9.83 -2.13
N GLY A 40 -16.69 -9.24 -2.59
CA GLY A 40 -16.19 -7.98 -2.05
C GLY A 40 -15.86 -8.09 -0.56
N ARG A 41 -15.46 -9.28 -0.08
CA ARG A 41 -15.26 -9.58 1.33
C ARG A 41 -13.92 -9.07 1.83
N PHE A 42 -13.92 -8.36 2.96
CA PHE A 42 -12.68 -7.93 3.61
C PHE A 42 -11.85 -9.15 4.06
N PRO A 43 -10.55 -9.23 3.71
CA PRO A 43 -9.74 -10.42 3.90
C PRO A 43 -9.13 -10.51 5.31
N ARG A 44 -9.94 -10.45 6.36
CA ARG A 44 -9.48 -10.43 7.76
C ARG A 44 -8.64 -11.65 8.12
N GLU A 45 -9.03 -12.84 7.67
CA GLU A 45 -8.28 -14.09 7.89
C GLU A 45 -6.89 -14.07 7.25
N ASN A 46 -6.72 -13.39 6.12
CA ASN A 46 -5.42 -13.25 5.47
C ASN A 46 -4.49 -12.35 6.29
N LEU A 47 -5.04 -11.25 6.85
CA LEU A 47 -4.33 -10.34 7.74
C LEU A 47 -3.99 -11.03 9.06
N GLN A 48 -4.89 -11.87 9.57
CA GLN A 48 -4.65 -12.65 10.78
C GLN A 48 -3.49 -13.64 10.61
N ALA A 49 -3.42 -14.36 9.48
CA ALA A 49 -2.32 -15.25 9.18
C ALA A 49 -0.96 -14.53 9.08
N LEU A 50 -0.94 -13.30 8.56
CA LEU A 50 0.25 -12.44 8.56
C LEU A 50 0.60 -11.95 9.97
N ALA A 51 -0.38 -11.63 10.82
CA ALA A 51 -0.17 -11.19 12.20
C ALA A 51 0.43 -12.32 13.06
N GLU A 52 -0.09 -13.54 12.96
CA GLU A 52 0.38 -14.72 13.70
C GLU A 52 1.86 -15.04 13.45
N THR A 53 2.39 -14.62 12.33
CA THR A 53 3.81 -14.76 11.96
C THR A 53 4.60 -13.46 12.09
N GLY A 54 3.97 -12.40 12.63
CA GLY A 54 4.58 -11.10 12.90
C GLY A 54 4.74 -10.19 11.68
N TRP A 55 4.26 -10.58 10.48
CA TRP A 55 4.43 -9.79 9.27
C TRP A 55 3.64 -8.48 9.27
N ASN A 56 2.54 -8.38 10.00
CA ASN A 56 1.82 -7.12 10.20
C ASN A 56 2.68 -6.06 10.91
N GLY A 57 3.61 -6.51 11.76
CA GLY A 57 4.57 -5.66 12.48
C GLY A 57 5.98 -5.67 11.87
N VAL A 58 6.14 -5.92 10.57
CA VAL A 58 7.44 -6.13 9.91
C VAL A 58 8.44 -5.02 10.20
N LEU A 59 8.02 -3.75 10.17
CA LEU A 59 8.83 -2.55 10.42
C LEU A 59 8.75 -2.03 11.87
N ILE A 60 7.89 -2.62 12.71
CA ILE A 60 7.76 -2.21 14.11
C ILE A 60 8.94 -2.75 14.92
N PRO A 61 9.59 -1.95 15.78
CA PRO A 61 10.65 -2.44 16.67
C PRO A 61 10.18 -3.60 17.56
N GLU A 62 11.06 -4.57 17.81
CA GLU A 62 10.79 -5.77 18.62
C GLU A 62 10.24 -5.43 20.01
N ARG A 63 10.69 -4.33 20.62
CA ARG A 63 10.21 -3.88 21.96
C ARG A 63 8.71 -3.58 21.99
N TYR A 64 8.07 -3.30 20.85
CA TYR A 64 6.62 -3.11 20.72
C TYR A 64 5.91 -4.32 20.08
N GLY A 65 6.60 -5.46 19.99
CA GLY A 65 6.02 -6.70 19.47
C GLY A 65 6.10 -6.89 17.96
N GLY A 66 6.86 -6.05 17.26
CA GLY A 66 7.13 -6.20 15.84
C GLY A 66 8.33 -7.10 15.54
N ARG A 67 8.71 -7.19 14.25
CA ARG A 67 9.88 -7.96 13.81
C ARG A 67 11.17 -7.14 13.71
N GLY A 68 11.08 -5.81 13.72
CA GLY A 68 12.23 -4.91 13.59
C GLY A 68 13.02 -5.10 12.29
N LEU A 69 12.37 -5.57 11.22
CA LEU A 69 12.99 -5.77 9.92
C LEU A 69 13.02 -4.46 9.11
N ASP A 70 13.61 -4.51 7.93
CA ASP A 70 13.88 -3.38 7.06
C ASP A 70 12.84 -3.23 5.92
N HIS A 71 12.97 -2.15 5.13
CA HIS A 71 12.09 -1.89 3.99
C HIS A 71 12.24 -2.93 2.88
N VAL A 72 13.40 -3.61 2.77
CA VAL A 72 13.59 -4.70 1.80
C VAL A 72 12.69 -5.88 2.17
N ALA A 73 12.65 -6.28 3.45
CA ALA A 73 11.75 -7.33 3.94
C ALA A 73 10.27 -6.98 3.72
N PHE A 74 9.89 -5.73 4.03
CA PHE A 74 8.53 -5.23 3.75
C PHE A 74 8.18 -5.29 2.26
N ALA A 75 9.07 -4.82 1.39
CA ALA A 75 8.85 -4.82 -0.05
C ALA A 75 8.71 -6.25 -0.61
N ILE A 76 9.52 -7.19 -0.12
CA ILE A 76 9.40 -8.62 -0.44
C ILE A 76 8.02 -9.16 -0.02
N ALA A 77 7.60 -8.87 1.20
CA ALA A 77 6.29 -9.31 1.70
C ALA A 77 5.15 -8.74 0.84
N ALA A 78 5.19 -7.46 0.51
CA ALA A 78 4.18 -6.81 -0.34
C ALA A 78 4.10 -7.44 -1.74
N VAL A 79 5.24 -7.84 -2.35
CA VAL A 79 5.27 -8.59 -3.61
C VAL A 79 4.58 -9.94 -3.48
N GLU A 80 4.96 -10.74 -2.49
CA GLU A 80 4.41 -12.09 -2.35
C GLU A 80 2.91 -12.05 -2.03
N VAL A 81 2.47 -11.15 -1.13
CA VAL A 81 1.04 -10.95 -0.83
C VAL A 81 0.28 -10.46 -2.07
N GLY A 82 0.84 -9.52 -2.84
CA GLY A 82 0.27 -9.02 -4.11
C GLY A 82 0.16 -10.11 -5.18
N ARG A 83 1.11 -11.05 -5.19
CA ARG A 83 1.08 -12.25 -6.05
C ARG A 83 -0.05 -13.22 -5.66
N GLY A 84 -0.42 -13.28 -4.38
CA GLY A 84 -1.58 -14.04 -3.92
C GLY A 84 -2.91 -13.35 -4.15
N CYS A 85 -3.02 -12.10 -3.68
CA CYS A 85 -4.24 -11.30 -3.74
C CYS A 85 -3.93 -9.79 -3.66
N PRO A 86 -4.09 -9.03 -4.75
CA PRO A 86 -3.86 -7.58 -4.73
C PRO A 86 -4.71 -6.83 -3.69
N SER A 87 -5.98 -7.22 -3.47
CA SER A 87 -6.82 -6.62 -2.42
C SER A 87 -6.19 -6.77 -1.03
N THR A 88 -5.72 -7.96 -0.68
CA THR A 88 -5.05 -8.23 0.60
C THR A 88 -3.76 -7.44 0.71
N SER A 89 -2.97 -7.36 -0.37
CA SER A 89 -1.71 -6.61 -0.36
C SER A 89 -1.92 -5.12 -0.13
N LEU A 90 -2.96 -4.52 -0.72
CA LEU A 90 -3.27 -3.11 -0.47
C LEU A 90 -3.67 -2.87 0.99
N VAL A 91 -4.46 -3.75 1.61
CA VAL A 91 -4.76 -3.66 3.04
C VAL A 91 -3.48 -3.77 3.87
N TYR A 92 -2.62 -4.74 3.54
CA TYR A 92 -1.34 -4.95 4.21
C TYR A 92 -0.42 -3.74 4.11
N VAL A 93 -0.26 -3.16 2.91
CA VAL A 93 0.58 -1.97 2.68
C VAL A 93 0.08 -0.77 3.48
N MET A 94 -1.24 -0.51 3.48
CA MET A 94 -1.81 0.59 4.25
C MET A 94 -1.65 0.38 5.76
N HIS A 95 -1.79 -0.86 6.21
CA HIS A 95 -1.58 -1.22 7.60
C HIS A 95 -0.13 -1.01 8.04
N VAL A 96 0.83 -1.60 7.32
CA VAL A 96 2.26 -1.46 7.66
C VAL A 96 2.69 0.01 7.63
N GLY A 97 2.20 0.78 6.65
CA GLY A 97 2.47 2.21 6.59
C GLY A 97 1.93 2.96 7.82
N ALA A 98 0.66 2.73 8.19
CA ALA A 98 0.05 3.39 9.34
C ALA A 98 0.79 3.08 10.66
N VAL A 99 1.13 1.82 10.90
CA VAL A 99 1.87 1.43 12.13
C VAL A 99 3.30 1.95 12.13
N GLN A 100 3.98 1.99 10.97
CA GLN A 100 5.31 2.61 10.88
C GLN A 100 5.26 4.12 11.14
N THR A 101 4.25 4.81 10.64
CA THR A 101 4.09 6.24 10.91
C THR A 101 3.94 6.50 12.41
N ILE A 102 3.19 5.65 13.14
CA ILE A 102 3.12 5.73 14.61
C ILE A 102 4.48 5.40 15.24
N ALA A 103 5.19 4.39 14.74
CA ALA A 103 6.51 4.03 15.26
C ALA A 103 7.53 5.17 15.12
N LEU A 104 7.45 5.96 14.05
CA LEU A 104 8.35 7.10 13.78
C LEU A 104 7.97 8.36 14.57
N TYR A 105 6.71 8.71 14.61
CA TYR A 105 6.24 10.01 15.11
C TYR A 105 5.44 9.96 16.42
N GLY A 106 5.03 8.76 16.84
CA GLY A 106 4.32 8.57 18.11
C GLY A 106 5.23 8.75 19.32
N ASN A 107 4.66 9.24 20.43
CA ASN A 107 5.31 9.19 21.73
C ASN A 107 5.26 7.76 22.31
N GLU A 108 5.92 7.53 23.45
CA GLU A 108 6.00 6.18 24.04
C GLU A 108 4.62 5.61 24.41
N ASP A 109 3.70 6.45 24.96
CA ASP A 109 2.33 6.03 25.28
C ASP A 109 1.55 5.62 24.02
N GLN A 110 1.65 6.38 22.96
CA GLN A 110 1.03 6.04 21.66
C GLN A 110 1.58 4.74 21.08
N LYS A 111 2.90 4.55 21.11
CA LYS A 111 3.53 3.31 20.64
C LYS A 111 3.09 2.09 21.44
N GLU A 112 3.03 2.19 22.75
CA GLU A 112 2.54 1.10 23.61
C GLU A 112 1.07 0.78 23.32
N ARG A 113 0.20 1.78 23.19
CA ARG A 113 -1.24 1.58 22.99
C ARG A 113 -1.59 1.07 21.60
N TRP A 114 -0.91 1.55 20.55
CA TRP A 114 -1.32 1.32 19.17
C TRP A 114 -0.46 0.28 18.43
N LEU A 115 0.81 0.07 18.80
CA LEU A 115 1.66 -0.90 18.13
C LEU A 115 1.57 -2.30 18.74
N ARG A 116 1.48 -2.43 20.07
CA ARG A 116 1.39 -3.76 20.71
C ARG A 116 0.22 -4.62 20.23
N PRO A 117 -1.00 -4.08 20.04
CA PRO A 117 -2.13 -4.89 19.57
C PRO A 117 -1.97 -5.43 18.15
N VAL A 118 -1.02 -4.90 17.34
CA VAL A 118 -0.78 -5.35 15.97
C VAL A 118 -0.39 -6.84 15.91
N GLY A 119 0.42 -7.31 16.85
CA GLY A 119 0.78 -8.72 16.95
C GLY A 119 -0.41 -9.65 17.24
N ALA A 120 -1.49 -9.13 17.84
CA ALA A 120 -2.74 -9.84 18.06
C ALA A 120 -3.74 -9.71 16.90
N GLY A 121 -3.38 -9.00 15.83
CA GLY A 121 -4.19 -8.85 14.62
C GLY A 121 -4.94 -7.53 14.50
N ALA A 122 -4.65 -6.51 15.34
CA ALA A 122 -5.21 -5.17 15.15
C ALA A 122 -4.75 -4.58 13.83
N ILE A 123 -5.68 -3.92 13.12
CA ILE A 123 -5.47 -3.37 11.78
C ILE A 123 -5.54 -1.85 11.84
N GLY A 124 -4.43 -1.19 11.49
CA GLY A 124 -4.40 0.24 11.24
C GLY A 124 -4.53 0.58 9.75
N THR A 125 -4.89 1.81 9.45
CA THR A 125 -4.91 2.32 8.07
C THR A 125 -4.76 3.83 8.03
N TYR A 126 -4.54 4.38 6.82
CA TYR A 126 -4.58 5.82 6.59
C TYR A 126 -5.99 6.31 6.23
N SER A 127 -6.33 7.50 6.74
CA SER A 127 -7.54 8.24 6.35
C SER A 127 -7.16 9.68 6.01
N THR A 128 -6.74 9.91 4.75
CA THR A 128 -6.13 11.17 4.30
C THR A 128 -6.95 11.89 3.22
N SER A 129 -7.23 11.22 2.10
CA SER A 129 -7.85 11.82 0.92
C SER A 129 -9.29 12.27 1.15
N GLU A 130 -9.67 13.41 0.58
CA GLU A 130 -11.02 13.96 0.63
C GLU A 130 -11.62 14.10 -0.77
N LYS A 131 -12.94 14.04 -0.86
CA LYS A 131 -13.66 14.27 -2.12
C LYS A 131 -13.35 15.68 -2.66
N ALA A 132 -13.26 16.65 -1.79
CA ALA A 132 -12.99 18.05 -2.13
C ALA A 132 -11.57 18.30 -2.64
N SER A 133 -10.56 17.51 -2.19
CA SER A 133 -9.18 17.64 -2.66
C SER A 133 -8.89 16.87 -3.95
N GLY A 134 -9.83 16.09 -4.46
CA GLY A 134 -9.63 15.28 -5.67
C GLY A 134 -8.48 14.29 -5.52
N GLY A 135 -7.52 14.31 -6.46
CA GLY A 135 -6.33 13.45 -6.43
C GLY A 135 -5.20 13.93 -5.53
N HIS A 136 -5.37 15.02 -4.80
CA HIS A 136 -4.34 15.68 -3.99
C HIS A 136 -4.48 15.26 -2.54
N TRP A 137 -4.00 14.08 -2.18
CA TRP A 137 -4.10 13.50 -0.84
C TRP A 137 -3.21 14.16 0.21
N TRP A 138 -2.34 15.09 -0.17
CA TRP A 138 -1.42 15.82 0.72
C TRP A 138 -2.02 17.10 1.31
N PHE A 139 -3.25 17.48 0.97
CA PHE A 139 -3.95 18.59 1.62
C PHE A 139 -5.43 18.27 1.85
N ASN A 140 -6.03 18.97 2.81
CA ASN A 140 -7.40 18.77 3.23
C ASN A 140 -8.20 20.06 3.24
N PHE A 141 -9.51 19.95 3.12
CA PHE A 141 -10.48 21.03 3.35
C PHE A 141 -11.17 20.90 4.69
N SER A 142 -11.35 19.69 5.21
CA SER A 142 -11.79 19.49 6.59
C SER A 142 -10.76 20.03 7.57
N GLU A 143 -11.23 20.54 8.71
CA GLU A 143 -10.40 21.14 9.76
C GLU A 143 -10.81 20.56 11.11
N ALA A 144 -9.82 20.20 11.93
CA ALA A 144 -10.07 19.87 13.33
C ALA A 144 -10.49 21.11 14.10
N SER A 145 -11.45 20.99 14.99
CA SER A 145 -11.80 22.03 15.95
C SER A 145 -11.37 21.63 17.36
N ARG A 146 -11.08 22.62 18.22
CA ARG A 146 -10.73 22.35 19.61
C ARG A 146 -11.98 22.24 20.49
N ASP A 147 -11.91 21.31 21.46
CA ASP A 147 -12.86 21.15 22.55
C ASP A 147 -12.08 21.05 23.87
N GLY A 148 -11.76 22.21 24.44
CA GLY A 148 -10.78 22.31 25.52
C GLY A 148 -9.38 21.93 25.07
N GLU A 149 -8.81 20.89 25.67
CA GLU A 149 -7.52 20.32 25.26
C GLU A 149 -7.67 19.30 24.11
N ASP A 150 -8.86 18.72 23.96
CA ASP A 150 -9.20 17.70 22.97
C ASP A 150 -9.59 18.29 21.61
N TYR A 151 -9.90 17.41 20.66
CA TYR A 151 -10.25 17.75 19.29
C TYR A 151 -11.57 17.12 18.86
N ILE A 152 -12.31 17.85 18.03
CA ILE A 152 -13.48 17.32 17.31
C ILE A 152 -13.13 17.25 15.82
N LEU A 153 -13.33 16.09 15.25
CA LEU A 153 -13.06 15.82 13.84
C LEU A 153 -14.37 15.74 13.06
N ASN A 154 -14.44 16.54 11.98
CA ASN A 154 -15.51 16.53 11.00
C ASN A 154 -14.88 16.43 9.61
N ALA A 155 -15.10 15.33 8.87
CA ALA A 155 -14.50 15.12 7.56
C ALA A 155 -15.28 14.11 6.72
N GLU A 156 -15.22 14.28 5.39
CA GLU A 156 -15.67 13.28 4.42
C GLU A 156 -14.44 12.77 3.66
N LYS A 157 -13.93 11.61 4.04
CA LYS A 157 -12.81 10.96 3.38
C LYS A 157 -13.29 10.09 2.21
N SER A 158 -12.55 10.10 1.10
CA SER A 158 -13.00 9.46 -0.16
C SER A 158 -12.59 8.00 -0.30
N PHE A 159 -11.32 7.72 -0.09
CA PHE A 159 -10.69 6.42 -0.37
C PHE A 159 -9.87 5.98 0.84
N THR A 160 -10.57 5.48 1.86
CA THR A 160 -9.94 4.95 3.07
C THR A 160 -9.93 3.43 2.97
N THR A 161 -8.77 2.83 2.68
CA THR A 161 -8.62 1.37 2.68
C THR A 161 -8.98 0.83 4.06
N SER A 162 -9.65 -0.32 4.12
CA SER A 162 -10.20 -0.88 5.38
C SER A 162 -11.25 0.01 6.06
N SER A 163 -11.98 0.85 5.30
CA SER A 163 -13.09 1.66 5.83
C SER A 163 -14.10 0.78 6.58
N GLY A 164 -14.34 1.09 7.86
CA GLY A 164 -15.23 0.33 8.73
C GLY A 164 -14.70 -1.06 9.14
N GLN A 165 -13.47 -1.41 8.79
CA GLN A 165 -12.83 -2.67 9.12
C GLN A 165 -11.56 -2.48 9.97
N ALA A 166 -10.94 -1.29 9.93
CA ALA A 166 -9.75 -0.97 10.69
C ALA A 166 -10.09 -0.72 12.16
N ASP A 167 -9.17 -1.15 13.04
CA ASP A 167 -9.27 -0.93 14.46
C ASP A 167 -8.83 0.50 14.84
N PHE A 168 -7.99 1.12 14.00
CA PHE A 168 -7.61 2.53 14.15
C PHE A 168 -7.23 3.16 12.81
N TYR A 169 -7.34 4.50 12.76
CA TYR A 169 -7.03 5.31 11.58
C TYR A 169 -5.93 6.31 11.90
N VAL A 170 -4.87 6.36 11.10
CA VAL A 170 -3.94 7.50 11.05
C VAL A 170 -4.59 8.55 10.16
N PHE A 171 -5.24 9.49 10.81
CA PHE A 171 -6.17 10.45 10.21
C PHE A 171 -5.48 11.79 10.00
N GLN A 172 -5.63 12.36 8.81
CA GLN A 172 -5.10 13.67 8.42
C GLN A 172 -6.24 14.68 8.27
N THR A 173 -6.05 15.88 8.78
CA THR A 173 -6.97 17.01 8.58
C THR A 173 -6.21 18.32 8.72
N ARG A 174 -6.82 19.45 8.34
CA ARG A 174 -6.23 20.76 8.61
C ARG A 174 -6.07 20.98 10.10
N THR A 175 -4.97 21.63 10.46
CA THR A 175 -4.69 22.10 11.83
C THR A 175 -5.76 23.09 12.27
N PRO A 176 -6.19 23.12 13.54
CA PRO A 176 -7.12 24.13 14.02
C PRO A 176 -6.60 25.56 13.78
N GLY A 177 -7.39 26.38 13.04
CA GLY A 177 -7.01 27.73 12.64
C GLY A 177 -6.04 27.80 11.46
N ALA A 178 -5.87 26.70 10.71
CA ALA A 178 -5.03 26.64 9.51
C ALA A 178 -5.42 27.70 8.48
N GLN A 179 -4.41 28.36 7.91
CA GLN A 179 -4.60 29.40 6.90
C GLN A 179 -4.59 28.80 5.48
N THR A 180 -4.01 27.63 5.30
CA THR A 180 -3.87 26.97 4.00
C THR A 180 -4.35 25.51 4.05
N PRO A 181 -4.74 24.91 2.93
CA PRO A 181 -5.13 23.49 2.86
C PRO A 181 -3.99 22.50 3.16
N THR A 182 -2.75 22.98 3.15
CA THR A 182 -1.53 22.18 3.38
C THR A 182 -0.99 22.30 4.81
N ASP A 183 -1.59 23.16 5.63
CA ASP A 183 -1.32 23.22 7.07
C ASP A 183 -2.14 22.11 7.76
N VAL A 184 -1.57 20.93 7.85
CA VAL A 184 -2.25 19.71 8.29
C VAL A 184 -1.61 19.11 9.54
N SER A 185 -2.45 18.44 10.32
CA SER A 185 -2.08 17.65 11.50
C SER A 185 -2.59 16.23 11.38
N PHE A 186 -1.96 15.32 12.10
CA PHE A 186 -2.34 13.92 12.16
C PHE A 186 -2.86 13.53 13.55
N PHE A 187 -3.79 12.58 13.54
CA PHE A 187 -4.38 12.00 14.75
C PHE A 187 -4.44 10.49 14.62
N ILE A 188 -4.33 9.77 15.74
CA ILE A 188 -4.63 8.35 15.80
C ILE A 188 -6.07 8.25 16.29
N VAL A 189 -6.97 7.76 15.47
CA VAL A 189 -8.40 7.70 15.75
C VAL A 189 -8.82 6.25 15.95
N ASP A 190 -9.31 5.91 17.14
CA ASP A 190 -9.88 4.59 17.42
C ASP A 190 -11.09 4.32 16.51
N GLY A 191 -11.10 3.17 15.83
CA GLY A 191 -12.16 2.79 14.89
C GLY A 191 -13.51 2.55 15.53
N GLY A 192 -13.56 2.35 16.85
CA GLY A 192 -14.79 2.17 17.62
C GLY A 192 -15.45 3.48 18.11
N LEU A 193 -14.84 4.66 17.85
CA LEU A 193 -15.40 5.91 18.32
C LEU A 193 -16.76 6.23 17.64
N PRO A 194 -17.71 6.81 18.40
CA PRO A 194 -18.98 7.25 17.83
C PRO A 194 -18.76 8.38 16.80
N GLY A 195 -19.63 8.42 15.80
CA GLY A 195 -19.55 9.41 14.73
C GLY A 195 -18.76 8.96 13.49
N ILE A 196 -18.08 7.81 13.53
CA ILE A 196 -17.42 7.21 12.38
C ILE A 196 -18.43 6.41 11.56
N LYS A 197 -18.65 6.81 10.29
CA LYS A 197 -19.67 6.23 9.42
C LYS A 197 -19.02 5.76 8.11
N PRO A 198 -18.69 4.48 7.96
CA PRO A 198 -18.18 3.94 6.71
C PRO A 198 -19.27 3.90 5.64
N GLY A 199 -18.90 4.22 4.40
CA GLY A 199 -19.78 4.10 3.24
C GLY A 199 -19.54 2.81 2.46
N VAL A 200 -20.32 2.65 1.38
CA VAL A 200 -20.26 1.46 0.53
C VAL A 200 -19.02 1.52 -0.38
N TRP A 201 -18.36 0.38 -0.54
CA TRP A 201 -17.29 0.17 -1.51
C TRP A 201 -17.80 -0.71 -2.66
N ASP A 202 -18.06 -0.09 -3.82
CA ASP A 202 -18.43 -0.78 -5.05
C ASP A 202 -17.45 -0.36 -6.15
N ALA A 203 -16.49 -1.23 -6.44
CA ALA A 203 -15.36 -0.93 -7.31
C ALA A 203 -15.17 -1.95 -8.43
N LEU A 204 -14.49 -1.52 -9.49
CA LEU A 204 -14.13 -2.35 -10.64
C LEU A 204 -13.27 -3.54 -10.22
N GLY A 205 -12.21 -3.29 -9.43
CA GLY A 205 -11.24 -4.27 -8.96
C GLY A 205 -10.81 -3.96 -7.54
N VAL A 206 -9.94 -4.79 -6.99
CA VAL A 206 -9.47 -4.76 -5.59
C VAL A 206 -10.63 -4.66 -4.59
N ARG A 207 -11.71 -5.38 -4.90
CA ARG A 207 -13.00 -5.23 -4.24
C ARG A 207 -12.97 -5.54 -2.76
N GLY A 208 -12.08 -6.42 -2.34
CA GLY A 208 -11.92 -6.81 -0.93
C GLY A 208 -11.11 -5.83 -0.07
N ASN A 209 -10.52 -4.77 -0.64
CA ASN A 209 -9.71 -3.84 0.17
C ASN A 209 -10.54 -2.81 0.94
N HIS A 210 -11.86 -2.74 0.70
CA HIS A 210 -12.78 -1.79 1.32
C HIS A 210 -12.26 -0.35 1.34
N SER A 211 -11.71 0.12 0.19
CA SER A 211 -11.24 1.52 0.06
C SER A 211 -12.38 2.52 -0.07
N GLY A 212 -13.44 2.33 0.71
CA GLY A 212 -14.67 3.12 0.66
C GLY A 212 -14.54 4.52 1.26
N PRO A 213 -15.57 5.36 1.03
CA PRO A 213 -15.69 6.63 1.73
C PRO A 213 -15.93 6.37 3.22
N ILE A 214 -15.54 7.34 4.05
CA ILE A 214 -15.80 7.32 5.48
C ILE A 214 -16.05 8.74 5.97
N THR A 215 -17.13 8.93 6.73
CA THR A 215 -17.49 10.21 7.33
C THR A 215 -17.15 10.19 8.81
N TYR A 216 -16.50 11.25 9.27
CA TYR A 216 -16.29 11.58 10.66
C TYR A 216 -17.24 12.72 11.01
N ASP A 217 -18.18 12.48 11.91
CA ASP A 217 -19.26 13.41 12.29
C ASP A 217 -19.21 13.66 13.79
N GLY A 218 -18.56 14.73 14.18
CA GLY A 218 -18.37 15.09 15.59
C GLY A 218 -17.50 14.09 16.37
N VAL A 219 -16.53 13.44 15.73
CA VAL A 219 -15.68 12.45 16.40
C VAL A 219 -14.72 13.14 17.35
N ARG A 220 -14.87 12.89 18.66
CA ARG A 220 -13.98 13.42 19.69
C ARG A 220 -12.73 12.59 19.82
N VAL A 221 -11.57 13.23 19.74
CA VAL A 221 -10.24 12.61 19.88
C VAL A 221 -9.49 13.33 21.00
N GLU A 222 -8.93 12.57 21.94
CA GLU A 222 -8.19 13.11 23.06
C GLU A 222 -6.87 13.75 22.60
N ALA A 223 -6.42 14.80 23.28
CA ALA A 223 -5.17 15.48 22.97
C ALA A 223 -3.95 14.55 22.90
N ARG A 224 -3.96 13.46 23.69
CA ARG A 224 -2.89 12.44 23.70
C ARG A 224 -2.83 11.60 22.43
N ASP A 225 -3.87 11.60 21.59
CA ASP A 225 -3.94 10.84 20.33
C ASP A 225 -3.58 11.70 19.10
N LYS A 226 -3.19 12.96 19.32
CA LYS A 226 -2.55 13.76 18.28
C LYS A 226 -1.17 13.17 17.97
N LEU A 227 -0.92 12.81 16.72
CA LEU A 227 0.34 12.23 16.28
C LEU A 227 1.35 13.32 15.93
N GLY A 228 2.48 13.34 16.61
CA GLY A 228 3.46 14.41 16.51
C GLY A 228 2.95 15.73 17.13
N THR A 229 3.35 16.84 16.53
CA THR A 229 2.90 18.21 16.94
C THR A 229 1.90 18.79 15.95
N GLU A 230 1.12 19.79 16.36
CA GLU A 230 0.25 20.53 15.43
C GLU A 230 1.08 21.17 14.31
N GLY A 231 0.58 21.07 13.06
CA GLY A 231 1.25 21.58 11.88
C GLY A 231 2.42 20.74 11.37
N GLN A 232 2.78 19.64 12.05
CA GLN A 232 3.86 18.74 11.60
C GLN A 232 3.42 17.79 10.48
N GLY A 233 2.20 17.93 10.00
CA GLY A 233 1.62 16.97 9.07
C GLY A 233 2.37 16.87 7.75
N ARG A 234 2.99 17.95 7.26
CA ARG A 234 3.83 17.91 6.06
C ARG A 234 5.01 16.93 6.23
N GLU A 235 5.76 17.05 7.30
CA GLU A 235 6.90 16.16 7.59
C GLU A 235 6.44 14.70 7.75
N ILE A 236 5.35 14.48 8.50
CA ILE A 236 4.76 13.14 8.69
C ILE A 236 4.38 12.54 7.33
N LEU A 237 3.77 13.32 6.45
CA LEU A 237 3.37 12.86 5.13
C LEU A 237 4.58 12.55 4.23
N GLU A 238 5.57 13.44 4.22
CA GLU A 238 6.76 13.33 3.38
C GLU A 238 7.68 12.17 3.78
N SER A 239 7.83 11.92 5.08
CA SER A 239 8.81 10.94 5.58
C SER A 239 8.18 9.73 6.30
N GLY A 240 6.95 9.84 6.81
CA GLY A 240 6.25 8.74 7.48
C GLY A 240 5.30 7.98 6.56
N VAL A 241 4.53 8.71 5.73
CA VAL A 241 3.45 8.10 4.93
C VAL A 241 3.92 7.74 3.52
N SER A 242 4.43 8.73 2.77
CA SER A 242 4.68 8.59 1.33
C SER A 242 5.68 7.49 0.97
N PRO A 243 6.83 7.34 1.64
CA PRO A 243 7.84 6.37 1.22
C PRO A 243 7.37 4.93 1.32
N VAL A 244 6.81 4.53 2.47
CA VAL A 244 6.29 3.17 2.68
C VAL A 244 5.09 2.88 1.79
N TYR A 245 4.21 3.85 1.65
CA TYR A 245 3.07 3.75 0.75
C TYR A 245 3.50 3.50 -0.70
N LEU A 246 4.42 4.30 -1.25
CA LEU A 246 4.83 4.21 -2.64
C LEU A 246 5.62 2.93 -2.96
N ILE A 247 6.59 2.55 -2.10
CA ILE A 247 7.33 1.30 -2.29
C ILE A 247 6.39 0.08 -2.14
N GLY A 248 5.45 0.12 -1.20
CA GLY A 248 4.45 -0.91 -0.99
C GLY A 248 3.50 -1.07 -2.18
N LEU A 249 2.99 0.05 -2.74
CA LEU A 249 2.15 0.02 -3.95
C LEU A 249 2.90 -0.58 -5.15
N GLY A 250 4.10 -0.08 -5.45
CA GLY A 250 4.90 -0.63 -6.55
C GLY A 250 5.17 -2.12 -6.38
N SER A 251 5.44 -2.57 -5.15
CA SER A 251 5.64 -3.97 -4.80
C SER A 251 4.38 -4.81 -4.99
N THR A 252 3.21 -4.29 -4.59
CA THR A 252 1.90 -4.96 -4.82
C THR A 252 1.68 -5.21 -6.31
N TRP A 253 1.93 -4.21 -7.15
CA TRP A 253 1.73 -4.35 -8.60
C TRP A 253 2.78 -5.23 -9.27
N LEU A 254 4.01 -5.24 -8.78
CA LEU A 254 5.02 -6.21 -9.20
C LEU A 254 4.56 -7.65 -8.90
N GLY A 255 4.00 -7.90 -7.73
CA GLY A 255 3.41 -9.19 -7.35
C GLY A 255 2.24 -9.59 -8.25
N ALA A 256 1.31 -8.66 -8.52
CA ALA A 256 0.19 -8.90 -9.41
C ALA A 256 0.63 -9.22 -10.86
N ALA A 257 1.68 -8.53 -11.36
CA ALA A 257 2.27 -8.81 -12.66
C ALA A 257 2.86 -10.23 -12.73
N GLN A 258 3.55 -10.66 -11.69
CA GLN A 258 4.08 -12.02 -11.58
C GLN A 258 2.97 -13.06 -11.59
N ALA A 259 1.89 -12.84 -10.80
CA ALA A 259 0.74 -13.72 -10.76
C ALA A 259 0.07 -13.89 -12.14
N ALA A 260 -0.10 -12.78 -12.87
CA ALA A 260 -0.70 -12.81 -14.21
C ALA A 260 0.15 -13.61 -15.20
N LEU A 261 1.48 -13.40 -15.18
CA LEU A 261 2.41 -14.12 -16.03
C LEU A 261 2.44 -15.63 -15.70
N GLU A 262 2.53 -15.98 -14.41
CA GLU A 262 2.56 -17.38 -13.95
C GLU A 262 1.30 -18.13 -14.36
N ALA A 263 0.12 -17.55 -14.08
CA ALA A 263 -1.15 -18.16 -14.47
C ALA A 263 -1.27 -18.34 -16.00
N ALA A 264 -0.82 -17.34 -16.77
CA ALA A 264 -0.82 -17.43 -18.23
C ALA A 264 0.12 -18.53 -18.74
N VAL A 265 1.32 -18.62 -18.19
CA VAL A 265 2.31 -19.66 -18.54
C VAL A 265 1.76 -21.07 -18.26
N ASP A 266 1.15 -21.26 -17.09
CA ASP A 266 0.57 -22.56 -16.71
C ASP A 266 -0.58 -22.93 -17.65
N TYR A 267 -1.45 -21.97 -17.95
CA TYR A 267 -2.57 -22.18 -18.86
C TYR A 267 -2.12 -22.58 -20.29
N VAL A 268 -1.16 -21.85 -20.87
CA VAL A 268 -0.74 -22.11 -22.26
C VAL A 268 0.06 -23.42 -22.39
N LYS A 269 0.72 -23.88 -21.32
CA LYS A 269 1.38 -25.19 -21.26
C LYS A 269 0.36 -26.35 -21.18
N ALA A 270 -0.74 -26.13 -20.46
CA ALA A 270 -1.75 -27.19 -20.26
C ALA A 270 -2.75 -27.29 -21.41
N THR A 271 -3.00 -26.20 -22.15
CA THR A 271 -4.05 -26.12 -23.17
C THR A 271 -3.54 -26.63 -24.53
N ILE A 272 -4.29 -27.59 -25.14
CA ILE A 272 -3.97 -28.17 -26.44
C ILE A 272 -5.08 -27.83 -27.45
N HIS A 273 -4.69 -27.29 -28.61
CA HIS A 273 -5.52 -27.23 -29.80
C HIS A 273 -5.57 -28.58 -30.46
N ARG A 274 -6.64 -29.35 -30.25
CA ARG A 274 -6.76 -30.75 -30.67
C ARG A 274 -6.67 -30.92 -32.19
N ASP A 275 -7.27 -29.97 -32.95
CA ASP A 275 -7.29 -30.00 -34.42
C ASP A 275 -5.88 -29.89 -35.01
N PHE A 276 -4.96 -29.23 -34.34
CA PHE A 276 -3.58 -29.04 -34.79
C PHE A 276 -2.57 -29.90 -34.00
N ASN A 277 -3.03 -30.59 -32.97
CA ASN A 277 -2.19 -31.32 -32.01
C ASN A 277 -1.03 -30.47 -31.46
N LYS A 278 -1.31 -29.21 -31.15
CA LYS A 278 -0.34 -28.23 -30.63
C LYS A 278 -0.84 -27.62 -29.31
N ARG A 279 0.09 -27.42 -28.38
CA ARG A 279 -0.16 -26.63 -27.18
C ARG A 279 -0.22 -25.15 -27.55
N LEU A 280 -0.89 -24.33 -26.76
CA LEU A 280 -0.84 -22.88 -26.93
C LEU A 280 0.59 -22.36 -26.80
N SER A 281 1.41 -22.96 -25.95
CA SER A 281 2.84 -22.64 -25.82
C SER A 281 3.68 -22.92 -27.07
N ASP A 282 3.19 -23.69 -28.05
CA ASP A 282 3.91 -23.99 -29.29
C ASP A 282 3.82 -22.84 -30.32
N TYR A 283 2.93 -21.85 -30.09
CA TYR A 283 2.77 -20.72 -30.99
C TYR A 283 3.76 -19.60 -30.65
N GLN A 284 4.50 -19.14 -31.65
CA GLN A 284 5.53 -18.10 -31.48
C GLN A 284 4.96 -16.80 -30.91
N ILE A 285 3.80 -16.36 -31.41
CA ILE A 285 3.17 -15.11 -30.95
C ILE A 285 2.82 -15.12 -29.46
N ILE A 286 2.39 -16.27 -28.93
CA ILE A 286 2.10 -16.44 -27.50
C ILE A 286 3.38 -16.35 -26.68
N ARG A 287 4.44 -17.05 -27.10
CA ARG A 287 5.74 -16.98 -26.40
C ARG A 287 6.31 -15.57 -26.42
N GLN A 288 6.18 -14.83 -27.54
CA GLN A 288 6.65 -13.45 -27.65
C GLN A 288 5.94 -12.54 -26.65
N GLN A 289 4.61 -12.57 -26.57
CA GLN A 289 3.82 -11.76 -25.63
C GLN A 289 4.21 -12.03 -24.17
N LEU A 290 4.38 -13.31 -23.80
CA LEU A 290 4.81 -13.68 -22.45
C LEU A 290 6.26 -13.25 -22.16
N ALA A 291 7.15 -13.33 -23.14
CA ALA A 291 8.54 -12.90 -23.01
C ALA A 291 8.67 -11.40 -22.81
N GLU A 292 7.89 -10.57 -23.54
CA GLU A 292 7.85 -9.11 -23.35
C GLU A 292 7.48 -8.74 -21.91
N VAL A 293 6.44 -9.38 -21.35
CA VAL A 293 6.01 -9.17 -19.96
C VAL A 293 7.10 -9.62 -18.98
N LYS A 294 7.72 -10.79 -19.23
CA LYS A 294 8.80 -11.31 -18.39
C LYS A 294 9.96 -10.34 -18.28
N VAL A 295 10.41 -9.75 -19.38
CA VAL A 295 11.51 -8.75 -19.39
C VAL A 295 11.18 -7.54 -18.54
N LEU A 296 9.95 -7.02 -18.64
CA LEU A 296 9.52 -5.87 -17.84
C LEU A 296 9.44 -6.19 -16.34
N ILE A 297 8.94 -7.37 -15.97
CA ILE A 297 8.91 -7.82 -14.57
C ILE A 297 10.32 -7.94 -14.00
N GLU A 298 11.26 -8.51 -14.77
CA GLU A 298 12.65 -8.67 -14.30
C GLU A 298 13.38 -7.33 -14.11
N SER A 299 13.06 -6.31 -14.89
CA SER A 299 13.64 -4.98 -14.72
C SER A 299 13.20 -4.27 -13.43
N LEU A 300 12.00 -4.58 -12.92
CA LEU A 300 11.47 -3.98 -11.69
C LEU A 300 12.11 -4.53 -10.41
N LYS A 301 12.49 -5.81 -10.39
CA LYS A 301 12.98 -6.49 -9.18
C LYS A 301 14.22 -5.83 -8.56
N PRO A 302 15.33 -5.61 -9.30
CA PRO A 302 16.50 -4.95 -8.73
C PRO A 302 16.22 -3.50 -8.36
N TRP A 303 15.36 -2.80 -9.09
CA TRP A 303 14.98 -1.42 -8.79
C TRP A 303 14.23 -1.32 -7.47
N GLN A 304 13.24 -2.21 -7.23
CA GLN A 304 12.55 -2.31 -5.95
C GLN A 304 13.52 -2.47 -4.78
N VAL A 305 14.43 -3.46 -4.88
CA VAL A 305 15.40 -3.73 -3.81
C VAL A 305 16.33 -2.54 -3.59
N SER A 306 16.77 -1.88 -4.64
CA SER A 306 17.62 -0.68 -4.57
C SER A 306 16.91 0.45 -3.82
N LEU A 307 15.64 0.74 -4.16
CA LEU A 307 14.87 1.80 -3.49
C LEU A 307 14.61 1.48 -2.02
N ALA A 308 14.26 0.23 -1.71
CA ALA A 308 14.04 -0.19 -0.34
C ALA A 308 15.30 -0.03 0.53
N LYS A 309 16.48 -0.42 0.02
CA LYS A 309 17.78 -0.21 0.69
C LYS A 309 18.09 1.27 0.91
N GLN A 310 17.84 2.11 -0.09
CA GLN A 310 18.04 3.56 0.05
C GLN A 310 17.12 4.18 1.11
N LEU A 311 15.88 3.68 1.27
CA LEU A 311 15.00 4.09 2.37
C LEU A 311 15.61 3.72 3.73
N ASP A 312 16.15 2.51 3.88
CA ASP A 312 16.82 2.08 5.11
C ASP A 312 18.07 2.91 5.41
N GLU A 313 18.86 3.24 4.38
CA GLU A 313 20.04 4.08 4.50
C GLU A 313 19.70 5.52 4.93
N LEU A 314 18.66 6.12 4.34
CA LEU A 314 18.19 7.45 4.74
C LEU A 314 17.68 7.44 6.18
N GLN A 315 16.87 6.45 6.56
CA GLN A 315 16.36 6.32 7.92
C GLN A 315 17.50 6.15 8.94
N ALA A 316 18.48 5.30 8.67
CA ALA A 316 19.64 5.10 9.53
C ALA A 316 20.51 6.36 9.66
N ALA A 317 20.58 7.18 8.61
CA ALA A 317 21.31 8.44 8.60
C ALA A 317 20.52 9.61 9.21
N GLY A 318 19.26 9.41 9.63
CA GLY A 318 18.37 10.47 10.11
C GLY A 318 18.03 11.52 9.03
N ARG A 319 18.10 11.13 7.75
CA ARG A 319 17.80 11.99 6.60
C ARG A 319 16.34 11.87 6.18
N PRO A 320 15.73 12.94 5.63
CA PRO A 320 14.35 12.93 5.16
C PRO A 320 14.14 11.93 4.03
N GLN A 321 13.21 11.01 4.18
CA GLN A 321 12.91 10.00 3.15
C GLN A 321 12.25 10.59 1.90
N VAL A 322 11.73 11.82 1.97
CA VAL A 322 11.20 12.57 0.81
C VAL A 322 12.24 12.78 -0.29
N GLU A 323 13.54 12.66 -0.01
CA GLU A 323 14.59 12.69 -1.03
C GLU A 323 14.40 11.61 -2.10
N LEU A 324 13.70 10.52 -1.78
CA LEU A 324 13.37 9.46 -2.71
C LEU A 324 11.95 9.58 -3.31
N LEU A 325 11.23 10.70 -3.12
CA LEU A 325 9.85 10.83 -3.59
C LEU A 325 9.73 10.53 -5.09
N LEU A 326 10.51 11.19 -5.94
CA LEU A 326 10.42 10.99 -7.38
C LEU A 326 10.83 9.57 -7.82
N PRO A 327 11.98 9.01 -7.40
CA PRO A 327 12.32 7.62 -7.70
C PRO A 327 11.24 6.60 -7.27
N LEU A 328 10.60 6.81 -6.13
CA LEU A 328 9.51 5.95 -5.65
C LEU A 328 8.23 6.11 -6.50
N VAL A 329 7.92 7.33 -6.91
CA VAL A 329 6.81 7.63 -7.81
C VAL A 329 7.03 6.99 -9.19
N GLU A 330 8.24 7.11 -9.75
CA GLU A 330 8.63 6.48 -11.01
C GLU A 330 8.50 4.95 -10.95
N PHE A 331 8.99 4.34 -9.88
CA PHE A 331 8.84 2.91 -9.63
C PHE A 331 7.37 2.49 -9.56
N LYS A 332 6.54 3.24 -8.80
CA LYS A 332 5.08 2.98 -8.68
C LYS A 332 4.39 3.06 -10.03
N ILE A 333 4.67 4.07 -10.84
CA ILE A 333 4.09 4.22 -12.19
C ILE A 333 4.45 3.01 -13.05
N HIS A 334 5.74 2.68 -13.12
CA HIS A 334 6.23 1.61 -13.98
C HIS A 334 5.68 0.26 -13.55
N ALA A 335 5.68 -0.05 -12.25
CA ALA A 335 5.11 -1.29 -11.72
C ALA A 335 3.61 -1.44 -12.04
N ALA A 336 2.82 -0.36 -11.88
CA ALA A 336 1.39 -0.36 -12.20
C ALA A 336 1.12 -0.61 -13.70
N GLU A 337 1.93 -0.04 -14.59
CA GLU A 337 1.80 -0.22 -16.04
C GLU A 337 2.24 -1.61 -16.49
N VAL A 338 3.31 -2.13 -15.90
CA VAL A 338 3.75 -3.51 -16.14
C VAL A 338 2.69 -4.50 -15.67
N ALA A 339 2.06 -4.28 -14.52
CA ALA A 339 0.98 -5.11 -14.03
C ALA A 339 -0.25 -5.10 -14.96
N ALA A 340 -0.66 -3.92 -15.43
CA ALA A 340 -1.76 -3.80 -16.39
C ALA A 340 -1.42 -4.48 -17.74
N LYS A 341 -0.18 -4.33 -18.23
CA LYS A 341 0.30 -5.00 -19.44
C LYS A 341 0.34 -6.53 -19.26
N ALA A 342 0.79 -7.01 -18.11
CA ALA A 342 0.84 -8.42 -17.78
C ALA A 342 -0.56 -9.05 -17.73
N ALA A 343 -1.50 -8.40 -17.06
CA ALA A 343 -2.88 -8.86 -16.98
C ALA A 343 -3.58 -8.85 -18.35
N LYS A 344 -3.32 -7.82 -19.18
CA LYS A 344 -3.80 -7.79 -20.56
C LYS A 344 -3.22 -8.94 -21.39
N ALA A 345 -1.92 -9.17 -21.35
CA ALA A 345 -1.28 -10.25 -22.09
C ALA A 345 -1.82 -11.63 -21.64
N ALA A 346 -2.07 -11.81 -20.34
CA ALA A 346 -2.68 -13.02 -19.82
C ALA A 346 -4.08 -13.27 -20.40
N LEU A 347 -4.92 -12.23 -20.52
CA LEU A 347 -6.21 -12.33 -21.20
C LEU A 347 -6.06 -12.65 -22.69
N ASP A 348 -5.15 -11.96 -23.39
CA ASP A 348 -4.94 -12.13 -24.83
C ASP A 348 -4.54 -13.59 -25.16
N VAL A 349 -3.61 -14.18 -24.40
CA VAL A 349 -3.12 -15.55 -24.65
C VAL A 349 -4.11 -16.63 -24.21
N THR A 350 -5.04 -16.33 -23.33
CA THR A 350 -6.09 -17.26 -22.85
C THR A 350 -7.41 -17.13 -23.62
N GLY A 351 -7.56 -16.04 -24.37
CA GLY A 351 -8.72 -15.80 -25.22
C GLY A 351 -10.06 -15.83 -24.44
N GLY A 352 -11.08 -16.41 -25.04
CA GLY A 352 -12.41 -16.51 -24.43
C GLY A 352 -12.47 -17.23 -23.08
N TYR A 353 -11.49 -18.05 -22.77
CA TYR A 353 -11.39 -18.69 -21.45
C TYR A 353 -11.02 -17.66 -20.37
N GLY A 354 -10.04 -16.83 -20.63
CA GLY A 354 -9.61 -15.77 -19.68
C GLY A 354 -10.66 -14.70 -19.45
N TYR A 355 -11.59 -14.51 -20.39
CA TYR A 355 -12.71 -13.56 -20.26
C TYR A 355 -13.80 -14.02 -19.29
N LYS A 356 -13.83 -15.29 -18.89
CA LYS A 356 -14.72 -15.81 -17.87
C LYS A 356 -14.24 -15.38 -16.48
N LYS A 357 -15.17 -15.40 -15.49
CA LYS A 357 -14.83 -15.20 -14.08
C LYS A 357 -13.70 -16.13 -13.65
N GLY A 358 -12.70 -15.58 -12.95
CA GLY A 358 -11.55 -16.29 -12.47
C GLY A 358 -10.31 -15.40 -12.37
N ILE A 359 -9.13 -16.01 -12.28
CA ILE A 359 -7.87 -15.30 -12.01
C ILE A 359 -7.52 -14.24 -13.07
N PHE A 360 -7.75 -14.53 -14.36
CA PHE A 360 -7.34 -13.63 -15.45
C PHE A 360 -8.15 -12.35 -15.48
N GLU A 361 -9.50 -12.46 -15.48
CA GLU A 361 -10.36 -11.29 -15.50
C GLU A 361 -10.28 -10.50 -14.18
N ARG A 362 -10.08 -11.18 -13.04
CA ARG A 362 -9.87 -10.54 -11.74
C ARG A 362 -8.60 -9.70 -11.76
N LEU A 363 -7.45 -10.27 -12.14
CA LEU A 363 -6.19 -9.52 -12.21
C LEU A 363 -6.25 -8.37 -13.21
N PHE A 364 -6.99 -8.52 -14.32
CA PHE A 364 -7.19 -7.42 -15.28
C PHE A 364 -7.96 -6.26 -14.65
N ARG A 365 -8.99 -6.52 -13.84
CA ARG A 365 -9.72 -5.49 -13.09
C ARG A 365 -8.87 -4.90 -11.97
N ASP A 366 -8.21 -5.74 -11.20
CA ASP A 366 -7.43 -5.34 -10.03
C ASP A 366 -6.25 -4.43 -10.42
N THR A 367 -5.50 -4.78 -11.46
CA THR A 367 -4.32 -4.02 -11.88
C THR A 367 -4.66 -2.62 -12.38
N ARG A 368 -5.91 -2.36 -12.79
CA ARG A 368 -6.36 -1.02 -13.16
C ARG A 368 -6.28 -0.05 -11.98
N ALA A 369 -6.46 -0.51 -10.75
CA ALA A 369 -6.35 0.31 -9.56
C ALA A 369 -4.96 0.97 -9.44
N GLY A 370 -3.88 0.29 -9.83
CA GLY A 370 -2.52 0.82 -9.75
C GLY A 370 -2.31 2.12 -10.53
N ILE A 371 -3.04 2.30 -11.63
CA ILE A 371 -2.92 3.48 -12.48
C ILE A 371 -3.66 4.69 -11.90
N VAL A 372 -4.77 4.44 -11.18
CA VAL A 372 -5.64 5.51 -10.66
C VAL A 372 -5.41 5.84 -9.19
N MET A 373 -4.81 4.94 -8.40
CA MET A 373 -4.46 5.19 -7.00
C MET A 373 -3.48 6.35 -6.86
N GLY A 374 -3.65 7.13 -5.79
CA GLY A 374 -2.88 8.35 -5.53
C GLY A 374 -1.38 8.13 -5.29
N PRO A 375 -0.49 9.00 -5.81
CA PRO A 375 -0.80 9.90 -6.90
C PRO A 375 -1.15 9.12 -8.16
N SER A 376 -2.21 9.53 -8.88
CA SER A 376 -2.52 8.85 -10.15
C SER A 376 -1.35 8.98 -11.12
N ASN A 377 -1.18 7.99 -12.01
CA ASN A 377 -0.03 8.01 -12.93
C ASN A 377 0.06 9.30 -13.77
N ASN A 378 -1.05 9.96 -14.05
CA ASN A 378 -1.04 11.23 -14.79
C ASN A 378 -0.51 12.39 -13.94
N ILE A 379 -0.97 12.53 -12.69
CA ILE A 379 -0.46 13.54 -11.74
C ILE A 379 1.03 13.29 -11.47
N ALA A 380 1.39 12.03 -11.23
CA ALA A 380 2.75 11.63 -10.95
C ALA A 380 3.71 11.94 -12.13
N ARG A 381 3.27 11.76 -13.37
CA ARG A 381 4.04 12.14 -14.56
C ARG A 381 4.24 13.64 -14.68
N GLU A 382 3.28 14.43 -14.26
CA GLU A 382 3.43 15.88 -14.22
C GLU A 382 4.55 16.29 -13.26
N TRP A 383 4.64 15.68 -12.08
CA TRP A 383 5.74 15.93 -11.14
C TRP A 383 7.10 15.58 -11.74
N ILE A 384 7.21 14.42 -12.37
CA ILE A 384 8.44 14.00 -13.04
C ILE A 384 8.79 14.95 -14.17
N GLY A 385 7.80 15.35 -14.99
CA GLY A 385 7.99 16.29 -16.09
C GLY A 385 8.49 17.65 -15.60
N LYS A 386 7.89 18.20 -14.54
CA LYS A 386 8.35 19.44 -13.90
C LYS A 386 9.80 19.32 -13.41
N ALA A 387 10.13 18.24 -12.71
CA ALA A 387 11.49 18.01 -12.22
C ALA A 387 12.53 17.92 -13.35
N LEU A 388 12.19 17.24 -14.45
CA LEU A 388 13.07 17.11 -15.63
C LEU A 388 13.45 18.45 -16.27
N VAL A 389 12.55 19.43 -16.23
CA VAL A 389 12.78 20.76 -16.82
C VAL A 389 13.11 21.83 -15.77
N GLY A 390 13.33 21.45 -14.52
CA GLY A 390 13.73 22.35 -13.43
C GLY A 390 12.61 23.26 -12.91
N LEU A 391 11.34 22.86 -13.09
CA LEU A 391 10.20 23.56 -12.50
C LEU A 391 9.90 23.04 -11.09
N PRO A 392 9.35 23.88 -10.19
CA PRO A 392 8.94 23.45 -8.86
C PRO A 392 7.80 22.43 -8.95
N LEU A 393 7.80 21.41 -8.05
CA LEU A 393 6.78 20.36 -8.05
C LEU A 393 5.40 20.88 -7.61
N GLU A 394 5.36 21.92 -6.80
CA GLU A 394 4.13 22.55 -6.26
C GLU A 394 3.23 21.53 -5.54
N LEU A 395 3.86 20.62 -4.78
CA LEU A 395 3.13 19.63 -3.98
C LEU A 395 2.33 20.29 -2.85
N TRP A 396 2.88 21.38 -2.30
CA TRP A 396 2.30 22.11 -1.19
C TRP A 396 1.85 23.49 -1.64
N TYR A 397 0.66 23.88 -1.19
CA TYR A 397 0.17 25.23 -1.42
C TYR A 397 0.93 26.20 -0.51
N GLU A 398 1.75 27.05 -1.09
CA GLU A 398 2.56 28.03 -0.34
C GLU A 398 1.94 29.43 -0.30
N GLY A 399 0.69 29.55 -0.74
CA GLY A 399 -0.03 30.82 -0.77
C GLY A 399 0.51 31.74 -1.88
N GLY A 400 -0.14 31.74 -2.99
CA GLY A 400 0.09 32.68 -4.09
C GLY A 400 -1.24 33.21 -4.59
N ASP A 401 -1.27 34.43 -5.01
CA ASP A 401 -2.34 35.35 -5.37
C ASP A 401 -3.59 34.73 -6.00
#